data_d60891753bf5ae87810c76e4a6093837
#
_entry.id   d60891753bf5ae87810c76e4a6093837
#
_cell.length_a   1.000
_cell.length_b   1.000
_cell.length_c   1.000
_cell.angle_alpha   90.00
_cell.angle_beta   90.00
_cell.angle_gamma   90.00
#
_symmetry.space_group_name_H-M   'P 1'
#
loop_
_entity.id
_entity.type
_entity.pdbx_description
1 polymer ?
#
loop_
_entity_poly.entity_id
_entity_poly.type
_entity_poly.pdbx_seq_one_letter_code
_entity_poly.pdbx_strand_id
1 'polypeptide(L)'
;MTPASDSRASGNPAGRDRATGPGHAGLPAGPADAGGPGELGASTGWALPIITVLGTAAAIVAAFIGSGALGGTPIAEAAGGVLSADATPVAPAGSAFSIWSVIYLGLAAYAIWQPTPVARRSARQAALRPWALASVLLNAAWVWSVQLELILGSVIVIVLLLAVLIRIMFILGAPRIGGVIETVVTDGTFGLYLGWVSVAFFANTYAWLASAGVDVVTEVPFGIVGIVVAAAVGVATALISGGRIPPALATAWGLAWLAYGRTSGEHESAALVWTAAIASVVVVVVALVRRLTVRKRQPRRAAEVGRTA
;
A
#
# COMPACT_ATOMS: atom_id res chain seq x y z
N MET A 1 -29.76 -84.02 16.23
CA MET A 1 -31.02 -84.46 15.61
C MET A 1 -31.26 -83.62 14.40
N THR A 2 -30.84 -84.14 13.28
CA THR A 2 -31.28 -83.86 11.91
C THR A 2 -32.71 -84.42 11.74
N PRO A 3 -33.47 -84.09 10.68
CA PRO A 3 -33.12 -83.96 9.34
C PRO A 3 -33.83 -82.72 8.60
N ALA A 4 -33.35 -82.23 7.45
CA ALA A 4 -33.39 -82.76 6.09
C ALA A 4 -34.65 -82.30 5.34
N SER A 5 -34.50 -81.82 4.26
CA SER A 5 -34.54 -82.15 2.82
C SER A 5 -35.49 -81.21 2.08
N ASP A 6 -35.18 -80.77 1.00
CA ASP A 6 -35.16 -81.21 -0.41
C ASP A 6 -36.19 -80.40 -1.18
N SER A 7 -36.19 -79.97 -2.38
CA SER A 7 -35.49 -80.24 -3.60
C SER A 7 -36.21 -79.49 -4.74
N ARG A 8 -35.44 -79.11 -5.77
CA ARG A 8 -35.77 -79.19 -7.24
C ARG A 8 -36.97 -78.32 -7.74
N ALA A 9 -36.95 -77.82 -8.92
CA ALA A 9 -36.10 -77.79 -10.10
C ALA A 9 -36.74 -76.94 -11.17
N SER A 10 -35.90 -76.45 -12.00
CA SER A 10 -36.04 -76.36 -13.47
C SER A 10 -37.13 -75.53 -14.14
N GLY A 11 -36.67 -74.74 -15.09
CA GLY A 11 -37.46 -74.38 -16.27
C GLY A 11 -37.08 -73.03 -16.92
N ASN A 12 -36.07 -73.08 -17.82
CA ASN A 12 -35.97 -72.14 -18.94
C ASN A 12 -36.80 -72.74 -20.09
N PRO A 13 -37.41 -72.00 -21.03
CA PRO A 13 -36.67 -71.22 -22.00
C PRO A 13 -37.39 -70.01 -22.64
N ALA A 14 -36.53 -69.17 -23.21
CA ALA A 14 -36.67 -68.48 -24.49
C ALA A 14 -37.87 -67.56 -24.79
N GLY A 15 -37.55 -66.34 -25.19
CA GLY A 15 -38.45 -65.48 -25.98
C GLY A 15 -37.98 -64.04 -26.09
N ARG A 16 -37.22 -63.79 -27.13
CA ARG A 16 -37.06 -62.48 -27.81
C ARG A 16 -38.09 -61.44 -27.50
N ASP A 17 -37.69 -60.21 -27.28
CA ASP A 17 -37.96 -59.13 -28.23
C ASP A 17 -37.12 -57.89 -27.96
N ARG A 18 -36.62 -57.32 -29.06
CA ARG A 18 -35.93 -56.01 -29.11
C ARG A 18 -36.92 -54.88 -28.87
N ALA A 19 -36.63 -53.98 -27.97
CA ALA A 19 -37.16 -52.61 -27.94
C ALA A 19 -36.03 -51.61 -27.74
N THR A 20 -35.82 -50.82 -28.79
CA THR A 20 -34.95 -49.66 -28.84
C THR A 20 -35.40 -48.59 -27.80
N GLY A 21 -34.61 -48.32 -26.79
CA GLY A 21 -34.79 -47.17 -25.86
C GLY A 21 -34.06 -45.95 -26.38
N PRO A 22 -34.60 -44.73 -26.17
CA PRO A 22 -34.05 -43.50 -26.69
C PRO A 22 -32.81 -43.05 -25.89
N GLY A 23 -31.94 -42.33 -26.61
CA GLY A 23 -30.62 -41.89 -26.19
C GLY A 23 -30.59 -41.10 -24.88
N HIS A 24 -29.61 -41.38 -24.07
CA HIS A 24 -29.18 -40.53 -22.99
C HIS A 24 -28.69 -39.19 -23.58
N ALA A 25 -29.55 -38.15 -23.47
CA ALA A 25 -29.12 -36.78 -23.63
C ALA A 25 -28.11 -36.47 -22.49
N GLY A 26 -26.87 -36.16 -22.89
CA GLY A 26 -25.83 -35.75 -21.95
C GLY A 26 -26.28 -34.56 -21.15
N LEU A 27 -26.17 -34.66 -19.85
CA LEU A 27 -26.32 -33.53 -18.93
C LEU A 27 -25.30 -32.43 -19.34
N PRO A 28 -25.68 -31.17 -19.41
CA PRO A 28 -24.74 -30.10 -19.63
C PRO A 28 -23.71 -30.11 -18.48
N ALA A 29 -22.44 -30.03 -18.85
CA ALA A 29 -21.34 -29.82 -17.88
C ALA A 29 -21.70 -28.64 -16.97
N GLY A 30 -21.71 -28.87 -15.67
CA GLY A 30 -21.91 -27.83 -14.68
C GLY A 30 -20.88 -26.71 -14.88
N PRO A 31 -21.19 -25.47 -14.44
CA PRO A 31 -20.24 -24.38 -14.53
C PRO A 31 -18.94 -24.79 -13.86
N ALA A 32 -17.84 -24.63 -14.61
CA ALA A 32 -16.50 -24.85 -14.10
C ALA A 32 -16.34 -24.14 -12.76
N ASP A 33 -15.83 -24.88 -11.77
CA ASP A 33 -15.55 -24.39 -10.43
C ASP A 33 -14.92 -22.99 -10.50
N ALA A 34 -15.66 -22.00 -9.99
CA ALA A 34 -15.12 -20.68 -9.73
C ALA A 34 -14.07 -20.85 -8.65
N GLY A 35 -12.81 -20.76 -9.01
CA GLY A 35 -11.68 -20.93 -8.13
C GLY A 35 -11.86 -20.12 -6.85
N GLY A 36 -11.67 -20.77 -5.70
CA GLY A 36 -11.83 -20.20 -4.39
C GLY A 36 -10.89 -18.99 -4.17
N PRO A 37 -11.18 -18.11 -3.20
CA PRO A 37 -10.35 -16.93 -2.91
C PRO A 37 -8.97 -17.37 -2.40
N GLY A 38 -7.96 -17.32 -3.26
CA GLY A 38 -6.58 -17.70 -2.95
C GLY A 38 -5.90 -18.59 -3.98
N GLU A 39 -6.57 -18.99 -5.07
CA GLU A 39 -5.95 -19.79 -6.12
C GLU A 39 -4.75 -19.08 -6.75
N LEU A 40 -3.65 -19.83 -6.84
CA LEU A 40 -2.44 -19.45 -7.56
C LEU A 40 -2.79 -19.30 -9.04
N GLY A 41 -2.99 -18.06 -9.50
CA GLY A 41 -3.21 -17.78 -10.93
C GLY A 41 -2.08 -18.32 -11.80
N ALA A 42 -2.33 -18.47 -13.09
CA ALA A 42 -1.30 -18.82 -14.04
C ALA A 42 -0.07 -17.92 -13.87
N SER A 43 1.14 -18.49 -13.85
CA SER A 43 2.37 -17.72 -13.68
C SER A 43 2.45 -16.67 -14.77
N THR A 44 2.45 -15.40 -14.39
CA THR A 44 2.81 -14.33 -15.33
C THR A 44 4.23 -14.60 -15.84
N GLY A 45 4.47 -14.34 -17.12
CA GLY A 45 5.79 -14.48 -17.72
C GLY A 45 6.87 -13.71 -16.93
N TRP A 46 8.13 -13.96 -17.20
CA TRP A 46 9.26 -13.32 -16.52
C TRP A 46 9.41 -11.82 -16.80
N ALA A 47 8.80 -11.30 -17.88
CA ALA A 47 9.00 -9.92 -18.34
C ALA A 47 8.63 -8.89 -17.26
N LEU A 48 7.40 -8.92 -16.73
CA LEU A 48 6.98 -7.94 -15.71
C LEU A 48 7.78 -8.00 -14.41
N PRO A 49 8.06 -9.17 -13.80
CA PRO A 49 8.97 -9.24 -12.66
C PRO A 49 10.35 -8.65 -12.94
N ILE A 50 10.97 -8.96 -14.07
CA ILE A 50 12.29 -8.43 -14.45
C ILE A 50 12.23 -6.91 -14.65
N ILE A 51 11.25 -6.40 -15.39
CA ILE A 51 11.04 -4.96 -15.57
C ILE A 51 10.85 -4.26 -14.22
N THR A 52 10.11 -4.88 -13.29
CA THR A 52 9.92 -4.33 -11.94
C THR A 52 11.25 -4.26 -11.17
N VAL A 53 12.07 -5.30 -11.22
CA VAL A 53 13.39 -5.31 -10.58
C VAL A 53 14.29 -4.23 -11.16
N LEU A 54 14.48 -4.23 -12.48
CA LEU A 54 15.40 -3.30 -13.15
C LEU A 54 14.91 -1.85 -13.05
N GLY A 55 13.61 -1.61 -13.25
CA GLY A 55 13.02 -0.29 -13.13
C GLY A 55 13.06 0.25 -11.71
N THR A 56 12.83 -0.59 -10.70
CA THR A 56 12.96 -0.17 -9.29
C THR A 56 14.42 0.14 -8.96
N ALA A 57 15.37 -0.69 -9.37
CA ALA A 57 16.80 -0.44 -9.14
C ALA A 57 17.24 0.88 -9.80
N ALA A 58 16.90 1.09 -11.06
CA ALA A 58 17.22 2.31 -11.79
C ALA A 58 16.60 3.56 -11.13
N ALA A 59 15.33 3.48 -10.71
CA ALA A 59 14.65 4.60 -10.07
C ALA A 59 15.23 4.92 -8.68
N ILE A 60 15.60 3.91 -7.89
CA ILE A 60 16.29 4.11 -6.60
C ILE A 60 17.65 4.78 -6.83
N VAL A 61 18.44 4.30 -7.78
CA VAL A 61 19.74 4.91 -8.11
C VAL A 61 19.55 6.37 -8.56
N ALA A 62 18.59 6.65 -9.45
CA ALA A 62 18.27 8.00 -9.91
C ALA A 62 17.85 8.92 -8.75
N ALA A 63 17.05 8.41 -7.81
CA ALA A 63 16.64 9.15 -6.62
C ALA A 63 17.82 9.40 -5.66
N PHE A 64 18.72 8.43 -5.48
CA PHE A 64 19.93 8.60 -4.67
C PHE A 64 20.88 9.65 -5.27
N ILE A 65 21.11 9.62 -6.58
CA ILE A 65 21.92 10.64 -7.25
C ILE A 65 21.28 12.01 -7.07
N GLY A 66 19.99 12.12 -7.37
CA GLY A 66 19.25 13.37 -7.27
C GLY A 66 19.04 13.89 -5.84
N SER A 67 19.11 13.05 -4.81
CA SER A 67 18.95 13.49 -3.41
C SER A 67 20.20 14.10 -2.79
N GLY A 68 21.32 14.15 -3.53
CA GLY A 68 22.60 14.59 -2.99
C GLY A 68 23.34 13.55 -2.13
N ALA A 69 22.79 12.35 -1.94
CA ALA A 69 23.36 11.32 -1.09
C ALA A 69 24.74 10.81 -1.60
N LEU A 70 25.07 11.02 -2.86
CA LEU A 70 26.36 10.68 -3.49
C LEU A 70 27.24 11.90 -3.78
N GLY A 71 27.05 13.03 -3.07
CA GLY A 71 27.89 14.21 -3.18
C GLY A 71 27.27 15.35 -4.02
N GLY A 72 25.95 15.32 -4.29
CA GLY A 72 25.21 16.44 -4.88
C GLY A 72 24.59 17.38 -3.83
N THR A 73 23.74 18.32 -4.26
CA THR A 73 22.99 19.22 -3.37
C THR A 73 21.90 18.42 -2.63
N PRO A 74 21.87 18.41 -1.29
CA PRO A 74 20.77 17.79 -0.54
C PRO A 74 19.42 18.41 -0.91
N ILE A 75 18.34 17.62 -0.88
CA ILE A 75 16.98 18.12 -1.22
C ILE A 75 16.57 19.32 -0.37
N ALA A 76 16.98 19.39 0.88
CA ALA A 76 16.70 20.52 1.77
C ALA A 76 17.42 21.82 1.35
N GLU A 77 18.49 21.73 0.61
CA GLU A 77 19.29 22.87 0.11
C GLU A 77 19.00 23.17 -1.38
N ALA A 78 18.37 22.23 -2.08
CA ALA A 78 18.02 22.38 -3.48
C ALA A 78 16.99 23.49 -3.68
N ALA A 79 16.97 24.10 -4.87
CA ALA A 79 16.05 25.18 -5.24
C ALA A 79 16.04 26.34 -4.21
N GLY A 80 17.24 26.74 -3.74
CA GLY A 80 17.36 27.83 -2.79
C GLY A 80 16.82 27.53 -1.38
N GLY A 81 16.70 26.26 -1.02
CA GLY A 81 16.22 25.84 0.30
C GLY A 81 14.69 25.88 0.47
N VAL A 82 13.93 25.95 -0.62
CA VAL A 82 12.45 25.99 -0.58
C VAL A 82 11.83 24.79 0.17
N LEU A 83 12.54 23.66 0.23
CA LEU A 83 12.11 22.48 0.99
C LEU A 83 12.93 22.29 2.28
N SER A 84 13.62 23.31 2.77
CA SER A 84 14.33 23.26 4.05
C SER A 84 13.37 23.15 5.23
N ALA A 85 13.89 22.77 6.40
CA ALA A 85 13.11 22.66 7.63
C ALA A 85 12.49 23.99 8.06
N ASP A 86 13.14 25.11 7.72
CA ASP A 86 12.71 26.48 8.10
C ASP A 86 11.95 27.21 6.98
N ALA A 87 11.69 26.55 5.83
CA ALA A 87 11.00 27.17 4.71
C ALA A 87 9.52 27.48 5.01
N THR A 88 8.84 26.66 5.80
CA THR A 88 7.41 26.83 6.13
C THR A 88 7.05 26.22 7.49
N PRO A 89 5.94 26.68 8.12
CA PRO A 89 5.46 26.12 9.39
C PRO A 89 5.16 24.62 9.36
N VAL A 90 4.89 24.04 8.19
CA VAL A 90 4.56 22.62 8.02
C VAL A 90 5.72 21.77 7.49
N ALA A 91 6.91 22.35 7.34
CA ALA A 91 8.10 21.61 6.93
C ALA A 91 8.60 20.75 8.10
N PRO A 92 8.79 19.43 7.94
CA PRO A 92 9.38 18.60 8.98
C PRO A 92 10.89 18.86 9.08
N ALA A 93 11.47 18.64 10.27
CA ALA A 93 12.92 18.70 10.46
C ALA A 93 13.66 17.78 9.48
N GLY A 94 14.88 18.14 9.08
CA GLY A 94 15.68 17.42 8.08
C GLY A 94 15.86 15.93 8.39
N SER A 95 15.97 15.55 9.66
CA SER A 95 16.07 14.17 10.11
C SER A 95 14.85 13.29 9.73
N ALA A 96 13.69 13.90 9.45
CA ALA A 96 12.49 13.20 8.98
C ALA A 96 12.74 12.41 7.69
N PHE A 97 13.61 12.94 6.83
CA PHE A 97 13.95 12.33 5.53
C PHE A 97 14.67 10.98 5.66
N SER A 98 15.18 10.61 6.84
CA SER A 98 15.77 9.28 7.09
C SER A 98 14.79 8.13 6.85
N ILE A 99 13.48 8.38 6.88
CA ILE A 99 12.44 7.39 6.52
C ILE A 99 12.61 6.86 5.09
N TRP A 100 13.19 7.65 4.18
CA TRP A 100 13.48 7.21 2.82
C TRP A 100 14.40 5.99 2.78
N SER A 101 15.37 5.89 3.71
CA SER A 101 16.25 4.72 3.79
C SER A 101 15.44 3.44 4.05
N VAL A 102 14.44 3.51 4.93
CA VAL A 102 13.56 2.38 5.22
C VAL A 102 12.66 2.05 4.02
N ILE A 103 12.09 3.09 3.38
CA ILE A 103 11.23 2.91 2.20
C ILE A 103 12.03 2.30 1.04
N TYR A 104 13.22 2.82 0.73
CA TYR A 104 14.07 2.29 -0.36
C TYR A 104 14.54 0.87 -0.08
N LEU A 105 14.91 0.55 1.16
CA LEU A 105 15.23 -0.83 1.55
C LEU A 105 14.02 -1.75 1.34
N GLY A 106 12.83 -1.31 1.72
CA GLY A 106 11.59 -2.03 1.50
C GLY A 106 11.27 -2.21 0.01
N LEU A 107 11.45 -1.18 -0.82
CA LEU A 107 11.26 -1.24 -2.28
C LEU A 107 12.27 -2.18 -2.94
N ALA A 108 13.53 -2.16 -2.50
CA ALA A 108 14.55 -3.10 -2.97
C ALA A 108 14.18 -4.55 -2.60
N ALA A 109 13.78 -4.79 -1.34
CA ALA A 109 13.32 -6.09 -0.90
C ALA A 109 12.08 -6.57 -1.66
N TYR A 110 11.12 -5.67 -1.93
CA TYR A 110 9.96 -5.93 -2.78
C TYR A 110 10.38 -6.34 -4.19
N ALA A 111 11.28 -5.60 -4.82
CA ALA A 111 11.77 -5.89 -6.16
C ALA A 111 12.48 -7.26 -6.23
N ILE A 112 13.38 -7.55 -5.28
CA ILE A 112 14.10 -8.83 -5.17
C ILE A 112 13.12 -10.00 -4.94
N TRP A 113 12.00 -9.77 -4.25
CA TRP A 113 11.01 -10.82 -4.00
C TRP A 113 10.14 -11.12 -5.23
N GLN A 114 9.97 -10.18 -6.19
CA GLN A 114 9.08 -10.35 -7.34
C GLN A 114 9.40 -11.54 -8.27
N PRO A 115 10.66 -11.95 -8.51
CA PRO A 115 10.99 -13.13 -9.31
C PRO A 115 10.65 -14.47 -8.63
N THR A 116 10.35 -14.49 -7.33
CA THR A 116 10.04 -15.74 -6.62
C THR A 116 8.78 -16.42 -7.18
N PRO A 117 8.68 -17.77 -7.13
CA PRO A 117 7.50 -18.49 -7.61
C PRO A 117 6.20 -18.04 -6.93
N VAL A 118 6.26 -17.70 -5.63
CA VAL A 118 5.11 -17.20 -4.86
C VAL A 118 4.61 -15.87 -5.40
N ALA A 119 5.50 -14.89 -5.57
CA ALA A 119 5.12 -13.58 -6.08
C ALA A 119 4.66 -13.65 -7.54
N ARG A 120 5.31 -14.47 -8.38
CA ARG A 120 4.95 -14.64 -9.80
C ARG A 120 3.55 -15.22 -10.01
N ARG A 121 3.13 -16.15 -9.16
CA ARG A 121 1.81 -16.80 -9.24
C ARG A 121 0.70 -16.00 -8.55
N SER A 122 1.04 -14.91 -7.87
CA SER A 122 0.07 -14.07 -7.17
C SER A 122 -0.62 -13.11 -8.13
N ALA A 123 -1.93 -13.23 -8.30
CA ALA A 123 -2.76 -12.28 -9.05
C ALA A 123 -2.68 -10.87 -8.41
N ARG A 124 -2.60 -10.81 -7.07
CA ARG A 124 -2.41 -9.55 -6.33
C ARG A 124 -1.11 -8.86 -6.72
N GLN A 125 0.00 -9.61 -6.80
CA GLN A 125 1.28 -9.05 -7.21
C GLN A 125 1.30 -8.68 -8.70
N ALA A 126 0.64 -9.45 -9.55
CA ALA A 126 0.50 -9.12 -10.97
C ALA A 126 -0.22 -7.77 -11.17
N ALA A 127 -1.30 -7.53 -10.43
CA ALA A 127 -2.02 -6.26 -10.45
C ALA A 127 -1.22 -5.10 -9.83
N LEU A 128 -0.32 -5.39 -8.88
CA LEU A 128 0.45 -4.38 -8.15
C LEU A 128 1.67 -3.88 -8.95
N ARG A 129 2.39 -4.75 -9.66
CA ARG A 129 3.67 -4.45 -10.32
C ARG A 129 3.69 -3.17 -11.15
N PRO A 130 2.72 -2.90 -12.06
CA PRO A 130 2.77 -1.68 -12.86
C PRO A 130 2.64 -0.41 -12.00
N TRP A 131 1.84 -0.45 -10.95
CA TRP A 131 1.68 0.68 -10.03
C TRP A 131 2.89 0.86 -9.12
N ALA A 132 3.52 -0.24 -8.69
CA ALA A 132 4.77 -0.19 -7.95
C ALA A 132 5.87 0.46 -8.77
N LEU A 133 6.02 0.06 -10.05
CA LEU A 133 6.97 0.69 -10.97
C LEU A 133 6.65 2.17 -11.20
N ALA A 134 5.38 2.51 -11.43
CA ALA A 134 4.96 3.90 -11.58
C ALA A 134 5.30 4.74 -10.33
N SER A 135 5.12 4.19 -9.12
CA SER A 135 5.43 4.90 -7.87
C SER A 135 6.92 5.24 -7.73
N VAL A 136 7.82 4.30 -8.06
CA VAL A 136 9.26 4.57 -7.94
C VAL A 136 9.78 5.51 -9.02
N LEU A 137 9.22 5.45 -10.22
CA LEU A 137 9.54 6.40 -11.30
C LEU A 137 9.05 7.81 -10.97
N LEU A 138 7.83 7.95 -10.44
CA LEU A 138 7.31 9.24 -9.99
C LEU A 138 8.12 9.80 -8.81
N ASN A 139 8.61 8.95 -7.91
CA ASN A 139 9.49 9.41 -6.84
C ASN A 139 10.82 9.96 -7.39
N ALA A 140 11.43 9.26 -8.34
CA ALA A 140 12.63 9.76 -9.00
C ALA A 140 12.33 11.08 -9.73
N ALA A 141 11.22 11.17 -10.46
CA ALA A 141 10.79 12.38 -11.13
C ALA A 141 10.55 13.54 -10.16
N TRP A 142 9.99 13.27 -8.95
CA TRP A 142 9.85 14.27 -7.91
C TRP A 142 11.20 14.81 -7.44
N VAL A 143 12.15 13.94 -7.12
CA VAL A 143 13.50 14.35 -6.72
C VAL A 143 14.14 15.26 -7.81
N TRP A 144 14.08 14.85 -9.06
CA TRP A 144 14.66 15.62 -10.18
C TRP A 144 13.88 16.92 -10.45
N SER A 145 12.56 16.96 -10.23
CA SER A 145 11.80 18.23 -10.35
C SER A 145 12.29 19.27 -9.35
N VAL A 146 12.63 18.84 -8.12
CA VAL A 146 13.20 19.73 -7.10
C VAL A 146 14.62 20.18 -7.48
N GLN A 147 15.47 19.25 -7.93
CA GLN A 147 16.84 19.58 -8.35
C GLN A 147 16.89 20.54 -9.57
N LEU A 148 15.90 20.49 -10.43
CA LEU A 148 15.74 21.37 -11.57
C LEU A 148 14.96 22.64 -11.23
N GLU A 149 14.70 22.91 -9.97
CA GLU A 149 13.96 24.09 -9.46
C GLU A 149 12.52 24.22 -10.00
N LEU A 150 11.96 23.11 -10.49
CA LEU A 150 10.59 23.04 -10.98
C LEU A 150 9.61 22.78 -9.83
N ILE A 151 9.45 23.76 -8.92
CA ILE A 151 8.71 23.54 -7.67
C ILE A 151 7.23 23.22 -7.92
N LEU A 152 6.54 23.93 -8.82
CA LEU A 152 5.18 23.56 -9.23
C LEU A 152 5.14 22.14 -9.86
N GLY A 153 6.15 21.82 -10.67
CA GLY A 153 6.31 20.48 -11.25
C GLY A 153 6.42 19.42 -10.17
N SER A 154 7.17 19.68 -9.09
CA SER A 154 7.28 18.76 -7.96
C SER A 154 5.95 18.55 -7.24
N VAL A 155 5.09 19.56 -7.12
CA VAL A 155 3.72 19.45 -6.58
C VAL A 155 2.86 18.55 -7.47
N ILE A 156 2.90 18.74 -8.79
CA ILE A 156 2.14 17.91 -9.74
C ILE A 156 2.59 16.45 -9.63
N VAL A 157 3.89 16.20 -9.61
CA VAL A 157 4.45 14.85 -9.53
C VAL A 157 4.09 14.17 -8.20
N ILE A 158 4.15 14.88 -7.07
CA ILE A 158 3.80 14.28 -5.76
C ILE A 158 2.29 13.99 -5.65
N VAL A 159 1.42 14.76 -6.30
CA VAL A 159 -0.02 14.47 -6.43
C VAL A 159 -0.25 13.19 -7.21
N LEU A 160 0.43 13.01 -8.35
CA LEU A 160 0.35 11.78 -9.15
C LEU A 160 0.89 10.58 -8.37
N LEU A 161 2.00 10.75 -7.67
CA LEU A 161 2.57 9.72 -6.79
C LEU A 161 1.58 9.32 -5.70
N LEU A 162 0.96 10.29 -5.03
CA LEU A 162 -0.05 10.02 -4.00
C LEU A 162 -1.25 9.25 -4.56
N ALA A 163 -1.75 9.62 -5.75
CA ALA A 163 -2.83 8.91 -6.43
C ALA A 163 -2.45 7.45 -6.75
N VAL A 164 -1.22 7.22 -7.23
CA VAL A 164 -0.69 5.88 -7.47
C VAL A 164 -0.60 5.07 -6.17
N LEU A 165 -0.10 5.65 -5.07
CA LEU A 165 0.00 4.99 -3.77
C LEU A 165 -1.38 4.67 -3.17
N ILE A 166 -2.37 5.54 -3.34
CA ILE A 166 -3.76 5.27 -2.98
C ILE A 166 -4.30 4.08 -3.79
N ARG A 167 -4.05 4.03 -5.10
CA ARG A 167 -4.42 2.89 -5.94
C ARG A 167 -3.78 1.59 -5.45
N ILE A 168 -2.50 1.63 -5.12
CA ILE A 168 -1.78 0.50 -4.52
C ILE A 168 -2.49 0.04 -3.23
N MET A 169 -2.90 0.96 -2.36
CA MET A 169 -3.58 0.64 -1.10
C MET A 169 -4.88 -0.14 -1.31
N PHE A 170 -5.65 0.19 -2.35
CA PHE A 170 -6.84 -0.59 -2.73
C PHE A 170 -6.48 -2.00 -3.21
N ILE A 171 -5.45 -2.15 -4.04
CA ILE A 171 -4.96 -3.47 -4.50
C ILE A 171 -4.49 -4.31 -3.29
N LEU A 172 -3.85 -3.68 -2.31
CA LEU A 172 -3.40 -4.34 -1.09
C LEU A 172 -4.57 -4.84 -0.20
N GLY A 173 -5.81 -4.47 -0.50
CA GLY A 173 -7.02 -5.05 0.11
C GLY A 173 -7.25 -6.51 -0.25
N ALA A 174 -6.74 -6.99 -1.39
CA ALA A 174 -6.87 -8.37 -1.84
C ALA A 174 -6.12 -9.38 -0.94
N PRO A 175 -6.57 -10.65 -0.91
CA PRO A 175 -5.94 -11.71 -0.11
C PRO A 175 -4.45 -11.90 -0.44
N ARG A 176 -3.67 -12.26 0.58
CA ARG A 176 -2.24 -12.54 0.49
C ARG A 176 -2.01 -14.03 0.38
N ILE A 177 -1.01 -14.42 -0.41
CA ILE A 177 -0.54 -15.81 -0.51
C ILE A 177 0.91 -15.98 -0.04
N GLY A 178 1.67 -14.91 0.09
CA GLY A 178 3.09 -14.88 0.45
C GLY A 178 3.36 -14.76 1.97
N GLY A 179 2.35 -14.88 2.80
CA GLY A 179 2.49 -14.91 4.26
C GLY A 179 3.13 -13.66 4.86
N VAL A 180 4.05 -13.86 5.81
CA VAL A 180 4.74 -12.76 6.53
C VAL A 180 5.64 -11.96 5.59
N ILE A 181 6.35 -12.61 4.67
CA ILE A 181 7.25 -11.94 3.73
C ILE A 181 6.47 -10.93 2.89
N GLU A 182 5.36 -11.35 2.27
CA GLU A 182 4.51 -10.43 1.51
C GLU A 182 3.98 -9.29 2.38
N THR A 183 3.61 -9.59 3.62
CA THR A 183 3.12 -8.57 4.55
C THR A 183 4.16 -7.49 4.84
N VAL A 184 5.42 -7.88 5.02
CA VAL A 184 6.51 -6.94 5.33
C VAL A 184 6.96 -6.20 4.07
N VAL A 185 7.36 -6.94 3.03
CA VAL A 185 8.01 -6.33 1.84
C VAL A 185 7.01 -5.62 0.92
N THR A 186 5.72 -5.95 1.00
CA THR A 186 4.70 -5.31 0.16
C THR A 186 3.83 -4.38 0.99
N ASP A 187 3.02 -4.91 1.94
CA ASP A 187 2.07 -4.09 2.70
C ASP A 187 2.78 -3.10 3.64
N GLY A 188 3.90 -3.52 4.24
CA GLY A 188 4.75 -2.67 5.08
C GLY A 188 5.32 -1.51 4.28
N THR A 189 6.03 -1.83 3.20
CA THR A 189 6.74 -0.84 2.36
C THR A 189 5.79 0.19 1.76
N PHE A 190 4.77 -0.25 1.02
CA PHE A 190 3.84 0.69 0.38
C PHE A 190 2.95 1.42 1.38
N GLY A 191 2.73 0.84 2.56
CA GLY A 191 2.06 1.52 3.65
C GLY A 191 2.89 2.67 4.22
N LEU A 192 4.17 2.44 4.55
CA LEU A 192 5.09 3.50 5.00
C LEU A 192 5.22 4.58 3.93
N TYR A 193 5.35 4.17 2.67
CA TYR A 193 5.48 5.07 1.54
C TYR A 193 4.26 5.99 1.40
N LEU A 194 3.04 5.45 1.45
CA LEU A 194 1.81 6.27 1.41
C LEU A 194 1.76 7.26 2.57
N GLY A 195 2.02 6.80 3.79
CA GLY A 195 1.96 7.67 4.97
C GLY A 195 2.95 8.83 4.91
N TRP A 196 4.19 8.55 4.47
CA TRP A 196 5.23 9.57 4.28
C TRP A 196 4.88 10.57 3.18
N VAL A 197 4.49 10.10 2.00
CA VAL A 197 4.14 10.97 0.86
C VAL A 197 2.91 11.83 1.18
N SER A 198 1.99 11.34 2.01
CA SER A 198 0.85 12.14 2.47
C SER A 198 1.30 13.38 3.26
N VAL A 199 2.30 13.27 4.13
CA VAL A 199 2.87 14.43 4.85
C VAL A 199 3.70 15.30 3.90
N ALA A 200 4.55 14.66 3.08
CA ALA A 200 5.41 15.36 2.14
C ALA A 200 4.61 16.19 1.12
N PHE A 201 3.41 15.75 0.73
CA PHE A 201 2.51 16.52 -0.12
C PHE A 201 2.15 17.88 0.47
N PHE A 202 1.82 17.93 1.77
CA PHE A 202 1.51 19.21 2.44
C PHE A 202 2.73 20.09 2.53
N ALA A 203 3.87 19.55 2.95
CA ALA A 203 5.12 20.31 3.03
C ALA A 203 5.50 20.89 1.67
N ASN A 204 5.45 20.09 0.60
CA ASN A 204 5.78 20.52 -0.76
C ASN A 204 4.78 21.57 -1.30
N THR A 205 3.49 21.42 -0.99
CA THR A 205 2.46 22.37 -1.42
C THR A 205 2.63 23.73 -0.73
N TYR A 206 2.90 23.75 0.56
CA TYR A 206 3.17 24.97 1.32
C TYR A 206 4.45 25.64 0.83
N ALA A 207 5.50 24.89 0.59
CA ALA A 207 6.75 25.37 0.02
C ALA A 207 6.55 26.03 -1.34
N TRP A 208 5.75 25.42 -2.22
CA TRP A 208 5.38 26.02 -3.50
C TRP A 208 4.57 27.30 -3.34
N LEU A 209 3.55 27.33 -2.47
CA LEU A 209 2.73 28.50 -2.22
C LEU A 209 3.57 29.67 -1.71
N ALA A 210 4.46 29.40 -0.73
CA ALA A 210 5.37 30.42 -0.21
C ALA A 210 6.31 30.93 -1.32
N SER A 211 6.89 30.06 -2.13
CA SER A 211 7.75 30.47 -3.26
C SER A 211 7.00 31.22 -4.36
N ALA A 212 5.68 31.08 -4.44
CA ALA A 212 4.80 31.81 -5.35
C ALA A 212 4.31 33.17 -4.78
N GLY A 213 4.79 33.58 -3.58
CA GLY A 213 4.43 34.86 -2.94
C GLY A 213 3.11 34.81 -2.16
N VAL A 214 2.64 33.64 -1.78
CA VAL A 214 1.46 33.49 -0.91
C VAL A 214 1.93 33.48 0.55
N ASP A 215 2.31 34.64 1.08
CA ASP A 215 2.98 34.79 2.39
C ASP A 215 2.14 34.29 3.56
N VAL A 216 0.82 34.33 3.47
CA VAL A 216 -0.09 33.87 4.53
C VAL A 216 0.14 32.41 4.93
N VAL A 217 0.67 31.56 4.05
CA VAL A 217 0.95 30.15 4.39
C VAL A 217 2.14 30.01 5.32
N THR A 218 2.95 31.04 5.52
CA THR A 218 4.06 31.05 6.47
C THR A 218 3.62 31.42 7.88
N GLU A 219 2.37 31.85 8.07
CA GLU A 219 1.83 32.21 9.37
C GLU A 219 1.39 30.98 10.19
N VAL A 220 1.51 31.08 11.51
CA VAL A 220 1.17 30.01 12.47
C VAL A 220 -0.26 29.46 12.28
N PRO A 221 -1.33 30.29 12.12
CA PRO A 221 -2.69 29.76 11.94
C PRO A 221 -2.81 28.85 10.72
N PHE A 222 -2.17 29.20 9.59
CA PHE A 222 -2.19 28.37 8.38
C PHE A 222 -1.34 27.11 8.55
N GLY A 223 -0.24 27.18 9.30
CA GLY A 223 0.52 26.01 9.71
C GLY A 223 -0.33 25.02 10.52
N ILE A 224 -1.13 25.49 11.47
CA ILE A 224 -2.08 24.67 12.25
C ILE A 224 -3.09 24.01 11.30
N VAL A 225 -3.67 24.76 10.36
CA VAL A 225 -4.61 24.20 9.37
C VAL A 225 -3.96 23.09 8.56
N GLY A 226 -2.75 23.30 8.04
CA GLY A 226 -2.00 22.29 7.29
C GLY A 226 -1.75 21.01 8.09
N ILE A 227 -1.34 21.12 9.37
CA ILE A 227 -1.13 19.98 10.27
C ILE A 227 -2.44 19.23 10.52
N VAL A 228 -3.53 19.93 10.81
CA VAL A 228 -4.84 19.32 11.07
C VAL A 228 -5.36 18.59 9.84
N VAL A 229 -5.23 19.16 8.65
CA VAL A 229 -5.64 18.51 7.40
C VAL A 229 -4.76 17.28 7.11
N ALA A 230 -3.44 17.36 7.31
CA ALA A 230 -2.55 16.21 7.16
C ALA A 230 -2.92 15.07 8.14
N ALA A 231 -3.23 15.42 9.39
CA ALA A 231 -3.70 14.45 10.38
C ALA A 231 -5.06 13.84 9.98
N ALA A 232 -6.00 14.65 9.47
CA ALA A 232 -7.29 14.16 8.99
C ALA A 232 -7.14 13.17 7.83
N VAL A 233 -6.21 13.39 6.91
CA VAL A 233 -5.85 12.45 5.85
C VAL A 233 -5.29 11.15 6.44
N GLY A 234 -4.42 11.23 7.44
CA GLY A 234 -3.89 10.07 8.15
C GLY A 234 -4.97 9.26 8.85
N VAL A 235 -5.89 9.93 9.55
CA VAL A 235 -7.07 9.32 10.20
C VAL A 235 -7.99 8.67 9.17
N ALA A 236 -8.33 9.37 8.08
CA ALA A 236 -9.14 8.82 7.00
C ALA A 236 -8.51 7.57 6.40
N THR A 237 -7.20 7.60 6.15
CA THR A 237 -6.42 6.44 5.67
C THR A 237 -6.52 5.28 6.65
N ALA A 238 -6.41 5.51 7.96
CA ALA A 238 -6.55 4.48 8.98
C ALA A 238 -7.96 3.88 9.00
N LEU A 239 -9.00 4.69 8.91
CA LEU A 239 -10.40 4.25 8.92
C LEU A 239 -10.76 3.44 7.67
N ILE A 240 -10.39 3.92 6.48
CA ILE A 240 -10.69 3.30 5.19
C ILE A 240 -9.89 2.00 5.02
N SER A 241 -8.62 1.98 5.43
CA SER A 241 -7.74 0.82 5.29
C SER A 241 -7.99 -0.30 6.31
N GLY A 242 -8.94 -0.13 7.23
CA GLY A 242 -9.18 -1.09 8.31
C GLY A 242 -8.12 -1.09 9.42
N GLY A 243 -7.45 0.04 9.63
CA GLY A 243 -6.44 0.21 10.67
C GLY A 243 -5.07 -0.35 10.27
N ARG A 244 -4.61 -0.15 9.05
CA ARG A 244 -3.25 -0.51 8.64
C ARG A 244 -2.24 0.34 9.38
N ILE A 245 -1.32 -0.32 10.07
CA ILE A 245 -0.34 0.34 10.94
C ILE A 245 0.77 1.06 10.16
N PRO A 246 1.36 0.50 9.07
CA PRO A 246 2.47 1.17 8.41
C PRO A 246 2.17 2.58 7.90
N PRO A 247 1.02 2.87 7.24
CA PRO A 247 0.70 4.26 6.85
C PRO A 247 0.58 5.20 8.05
N ALA A 248 -0.07 4.75 9.12
CA ALA A 248 -0.24 5.55 10.33
C ALA A 248 1.10 5.88 10.99
N LEU A 249 2.03 4.92 11.06
CA LEU A 249 3.36 5.13 11.61
C LEU A 249 4.16 6.16 10.79
N ALA A 250 4.12 6.09 9.46
CA ALA A 250 4.86 7.02 8.63
C ALA A 250 4.26 8.44 8.67
N THR A 251 2.93 8.57 8.71
CA THR A 251 2.27 9.88 8.92
C THR A 251 2.63 10.44 10.29
N ALA A 252 2.57 9.62 11.34
CA ALA A 252 2.95 10.04 12.69
C ALA A 252 4.43 10.42 12.79
N TRP A 253 5.33 9.71 12.11
CA TRP A 253 6.74 10.05 11.98
C TRP A 253 6.92 11.45 11.40
N GLY A 254 6.29 11.76 10.28
CA GLY A 254 6.38 13.08 9.65
C GLY A 254 5.85 14.20 10.56
N LEU A 255 4.70 13.99 11.22
CA LEU A 255 4.12 14.95 12.17
C LEU A 255 4.98 15.11 13.42
N ALA A 256 5.61 14.05 13.93
CA ALA A 256 6.51 14.12 15.07
C ALA A 256 7.77 14.95 14.76
N TRP A 257 8.37 14.73 13.58
CA TRP A 257 9.50 15.53 13.13
C TRP A 257 9.13 16.98 12.77
N LEU A 258 7.88 17.22 12.36
CA LEU A 258 7.36 18.58 12.22
C LEU A 258 7.27 19.24 13.60
N ALA A 259 6.71 18.56 14.61
CA ALA A 259 6.68 19.06 15.98
C ALA A 259 8.08 19.39 16.48
N TYR A 260 9.06 18.49 16.28
CA TYR A 260 10.44 18.73 16.65
C TYR A 260 11.05 19.95 15.92
N GLY A 261 10.80 20.11 14.62
CA GLY A 261 11.29 21.24 13.84
C GLY A 261 10.71 22.60 14.29
N ARG A 262 9.59 22.61 15.01
CA ARG A 262 8.96 23.86 15.54
C ARG A 262 9.37 24.19 16.97
N THR A 263 10.29 23.43 17.57
CA THR A 263 10.88 23.76 18.87
C THR A 263 11.98 24.81 18.80
N SER A 264 12.43 25.18 17.60
CA SER A 264 13.45 26.18 17.33
C SER A 264 13.36 26.65 15.87
N GLY A 265 14.14 27.67 15.49
CA GLY A 265 14.21 28.16 14.11
C GLY A 265 13.21 29.28 13.83
N GLU A 266 13.08 29.64 12.55
CA GLU A 266 12.29 30.79 12.09
C GLU A 266 10.79 30.66 12.41
N HIS A 267 10.26 29.43 12.38
CA HIS A 267 8.86 29.15 12.67
C HIS A 267 8.68 28.51 14.06
N GLU A 268 9.50 28.88 15.05
CA GLU A 268 9.32 28.39 16.43
C GLU A 268 7.93 28.76 16.95
N SER A 269 7.17 27.77 17.42
CA SER A 269 5.82 27.99 17.94
C SER A 269 5.35 26.82 18.78
N ALA A 270 5.08 27.08 20.06
CA ALA A 270 4.49 26.06 20.94
C ALA A 270 3.14 25.54 20.42
N ALA A 271 2.34 26.39 19.75
CA ALA A 271 1.07 25.99 19.17
C ALA A 271 1.27 24.95 18.05
N LEU A 272 2.24 25.15 17.17
CA LEU A 272 2.58 24.17 16.11
C LEU A 272 3.14 22.87 16.71
N VAL A 273 4.03 22.97 17.71
CA VAL A 273 4.60 21.80 18.41
C VAL A 273 3.49 20.92 18.97
N TRP A 274 2.60 21.48 19.79
CA TRP A 274 1.55 20.71 20.42
C TRP A 274 0.52 20.19 19.42
N THR A 275 0.15 20.99 18.42
CA THR A 275 -0.78 20.54 17.36
C THR A 275 -0.21 19.32 16.62
N ALA A 276 1.05 19.37 16.19
CA ALA A 276 1.67 18.27 15.45
C ALA A 276 1.93 17.04 16.34
N ALA A 277 2.34 17.23 17.59
CA ALA A 277 2.54 16.13 18.52
C ALA A 277 1.24 15.39 18.83
N ILE A 278 0.16 16.12 19.14
CA ILE A 278 -1.17 15.53 19.39
C ILE A 278 -1.66 14.83 18.12
N ALA A 279 -1.55 15.46 16.95
CA ALA A 279 -1.94 14.89 15.66
C ALA A 279 -1.21 13.56 15.38
N SER A 280 0.10 13.51 15.66
CA SER A 280 0.91 12.28 15.52
C SER A 280 0.33 11.13 16.36
N VAL A 281 0.03 11.38 17.64
CA VAL A 281 -0.55 10.39 18.55
C VAL A 281 -1.94 9.96 18.09
N VAL A 282 -2.81 10.92 17.72
CA VAL A 282 -4.19 10.64 17.27
C VAL A 282 -4.22 9.71 16.08
N VAL A 283 -3.39 9.93 15.07
CA VAL A 283 -3.33 9.06 13.88
C VAL A 283 -3.01 7.61 14.25
N VAL A 284 -2.03 7.39 15.14
CA VAL A 284 -1.65 6.04 15.59
C VAL A 284 -2.76 5.41 16.43
N VAL A 285 -3.32 6.15 17.39
CA VAL A 285 -4.39 5.64 18.26
C VAL A 285 -5.62 5.23 17.43
N VAL A 286 -6.05 6.07 16.49
CA VAL A 286 -7.18 5.73 15.60
C VAL A 286 -6.89 4.49 14.77
N ALA A 287 -5.69 4.35 14.22
CA ALA A 287 -5.30 3.15 13.47
C ALA A 287 -5.34 1.88 14.34
N LEU A 288 -4.82 1.95 15.58
CA LEU A 288 -4.84 0.83 16.52
C LEU A 288 -6.27 0.44 16.90
N VAL A 289 -7.10 1.41 17.31
CA VAL A 289 -8.50 1.17 17.68
C VAL A 289 -9.26 0.54 16.50
N ARG A 290 -9.10 1.10 15.30
CA ARG A 290 -9.73 0.56 14.09
C ARG A 290 -9.30 -0.87 13.80
N ARG A 291 -8.02 -1.17 13.91
CA ARG A 291 -7.47 -2.52 13.72
C ARG A 291 -8.06 -3.52 14.71
N LEU A 292 -8.16 -3.16 15.98
CA LEU A 292 -8.72 -4.01 17.03
C LEU A 292 -10.22 -4.26 16.81
N THR A 293 -10.98 -3.24 16.42
CA THR A 293 -12.42 -3.37 16.14
C THR A 293 -12.71 -4.26 14.93
N VAL A 294 -11.92 -4.15 13.86
CA VAL A 294 -12.05 -5.01 12.67
C VAL A 294 -11.74 -6.46 13.01
N ARG A 295 -10.67 -6.73 13.76
CA ARG A 295 -10.30 -8.08 14.18
C ARG A 295 -11.38 -8.75 15.06
N LYS A 296 -12.02 -8.02 15.97
CA LYS A 296 -13.10 -8.55 16.82
C LYS A 296 -14.36 -8.93 16.05
N ARG A 297 -14.65 -8.33 14.91
CA ARG A 297 -15.84 -8.60 14.10
C ARG A 297 -15.73 -9.85 13.23
N GLN A 298 -14.51 -10.27 12.84
CA GLN A 298 -14.30 -11.45 11.98
C GLN A 298 -14.74 -12.78 12.63
N PRO A 299 -14.41 -13.11 13.88
CA PRO A 299 -14.86 -14.37 14.50
C PRO A 299 -16.37 -14.46 14.67
N ARG A 300 -17.07 -13.34 14.94
CA ARG A 300 -18.53 -13.33 15.10
C ARG A 300 -19.25 -13.65 13.80
N ARG A 301 -18.82 -13.14 12.66
CA ARG A 301 -19.41 -13.46 11.36
C ARG A 301 -19.21 -14.92 10.95
N ALA A 302 -18.04 -15.51 11.24
CA ALA A 302 -17.79 -16.92 10.98
C ALA A 302 -18.69 -17.84 11.83
N ALA A 303 -18.95 -17.48 13.09
CA ALA A 303 -19.85 -18.21 13.98
C ALA A 303 -21.33 -18.09 13.60
N GLU A 304 -21.77 -16.96 13.01
CA GLU A 304 -23.13 -16.76 12.52
C GLU A 304 -23.40 -17.57 11.25
N VAL A 305 -22.47 -17.60 10.30
CA VAL A 305 -22.59 -18.39 9.07
C VAL A 305 -22.62 -19.89 9.36
N GLY A 306 -21.83 -20.37 10.35
CA GLY A 306 -21.82 -21.77 10.76
C GLY A 306 -23.05 -22.23 11.57
N ARG A 307 -23.94 -21.28 11.99
CA ARG A 307 -25.22 -21.63 12.67
C ARG A 307 -26.40 -21.68 11.71
N THR A 308 -26.26 -21.12 10.51
CA THR A 308 -27.33 -21.05 9.50
C THR A 308 -27.14 -22.07 8.36
N ALA A 309 -26.02 -22.81 8.37
CA ALA A 309 -25.74 -23.97 7.51
C ALA A 309 -25.95 -25.29 8.28
#